data_74b2fb8a6d54cb1c3aa4504aef66c694
#
_entry.id   74b2fb8a6d54cb1c3aa4504aef66c694
#
_cell.length_a   1.000
_cell.length_b   1.000
_cell.length_c   1.000
_cell.angle_alpha   90.00
_cell.angle_beta   90.00
_cell.angle_gamma   90.00
#
_symmetry.space_group_name_H-M   'P 1'
#
loop_
_entity.id
_entity.type
_entity.pdbx_description
1 polymer ?
#
loop_
_entity_poly.entity_id
_entity_poly.type
_entity_poly.pdbx_seq_one_letter_code
_entity_poly.pdbx_strand_id
1 'polypeptide(L)'
;MNLSRLLAFAFSVIMLTGFWPQRVGFLNTSLTLPDVQAAGTLKNPRIVKNTAMHAKQKVTWDCVYFGNYPQSEVTAKNGTIYKKLQTAKDWDNNNDVIIDGTKYRRLKGNDSTYYTTQWYDLINHYNWNNNYTTYHYFKYEPIKWRVLNTENGRAFLLADVTLDGKKYNNNQTSVTWENSSIRSWLNGYGASVNEPHINYASNNFINVAFNASEKKAIQTTMLVNAKNYEYADETTGGNNTFDKVFLLSESDVYFTNEAKKYGFVADYPLTGEYDEDSRYDEGKQTGCSTYAYAAGASRNTIPEYKGNAEWLLRSPGRSNDRAAHVGYDGWVAAYGYGVAIYDGCVGIRPA
;
A
#
# COMPACT_ATOMS: atom_id res chain seq x y z
N MET A 1 14.71 1.97 -36.13
CA MET A 1 14.08 2.28 -34.82
C MET A 1 12.73 2.88 -35.11
N ASN A 2 11.63 2.25 -34.70
CA ASN A 2 10.29 2.59 -35.15
C ASN A 2 9.78 3.83 -34.39
N LEU A 3 9.31 4.85 -35.10
CA LEU A 3 8.81 6.13 -34.57
C LEU A 3 7.68 5.94 -33.50
N SER A 4 6.91 4.85 -33.61
CA SER A 4 5.86 4.47 -32.66
C SER A 4 6.38 4.10 -31.27
N ARG A 5 7.64 3.62 -31.15
CA ARG A 5 8.26 3.30 -29.85
C ARG A 5 8.74 4.57 -29.13
N LEU A 6 9.16 5.58 -29.88
CA LEU A 6 9.55 6.87 -29.30
C LEU A 6 8.35 7.63 -28.74
N LEU A 7 7.19 7.57 -29.43
CA LEU A 7 5.95 8.21 -28.98
C LEU A 7 5.37 7.58 -27.72
N ALA A 8 5.42 6.25 -27.57
CA ALA A 8 4.96 5.58 -26.34
C ALA A 8 5.84 5.92 -25.13
N PHE A 9 7.16 6.05 -25.35
CA PHE A 9 8.12 6.43 -24.30
C PHE A 9 7.98 7.89 -23.89
N ALA A 10 7.75 8.79 -24.87
CA ALA A 10 7.49 10.21 -24.61
C ALA A 10 6.18 10.43 -23.83
N PHE A 11 5.13 9.63 -24.11
CA PHE A 11 3.84 9.74 -23.42
C PHE A 11 3.90 9.30 -21.95
N SER A 12 4.66 8.26 -21.62
CA SER A 12 4.86 7.84 -20.24
C SER A 12 5.68 8.83 -19.41
N VAL A 13 6.65 9.50 -20.04
CA VAL A 13 7.50 10.52 -19.42
C VAL A 13 6.75 11.86 -19.29
N ILE A 14 5.90 12.21 -20.26
CA ILE A 14 5.11 13.46 -20.25
C ILE A 14 4.00 13.43 -19.18
N MET A 15 3.44 12.24 -18.85
CA MET A 15 2.46 12.13 -17.76
C MET A 15 3.09 12.26 -16.36
N LEU A 16 4.38 11.98 -16.22
CA LEU A 16 5.14 12.21 -14.98
C LEU A 16 5.57 13.68 -14.78
N THR A 17 5.53 14.50 -15.83
CA THR A 17 5.84 15.93 -15.77
C THR A 17 4.59 16.82 -15.76
N GLY A 18 3.60 16.48 -14.95
CA GLY A 18 2.48 17.33 -14.55
C GLY A 18 1.94 18.31 -15.61
N PHE A 19 0.88 17.94 -16.31
CA PHE A 19 0.03 18.91 -16.97
C PHE A 19 -0.77 19.68 -15.91
N TRP A 20 -0.28 20.84 -15.49
CA TRP A 20 -1.08 21.87 -14.83
C TRP A 20 -1.80 22.67 -15.90
N PRO A 21 -3.11 22.90 -15.80
CA PRO A 21 -3.78 23.85 -16.67
C PRO A 21 -3.22 25.25 -16.41
N GLN A 22 -2.78 25.90 -17.46
CA GLN A 22 -2.29 27.28 -17.41
C GLN A 22 -3.39 28.25 -17.05
N ARG A 23 -3.05 29.12 -16.11
CA ARG A 23 -3.49 30.47 -15.83
C ARG A 23 -4.73 30.71 -14.95
N VAL A 24 -4.45 31.09 -13.71
CA VAL A 24 -4.72 32.46 -13.24
C VAL A 24 -3.50 32.91 -12.45
N GLY A 25 -2.94 34.05 -12.77
CA GLY A 25 -1.74 34.58 -12.15
C GLY A 25 -1.97 35.01 -10.70
N PHE A 26 -0.91 34.92 -9.93
CA PHE A 26 -0.33 35.93 -9.05
C PHE A 26 0.58 35.29 -7.99
N LEU A 27 1.72 35.99 -7.86
CA LEU A 27 2.72 35.95 -6.78
C LEU A 27 3.83 34.91 -6.89
N ASN A 28 4.99 35.43 -7.26
CA ASN A 28 6.32 34.88 -7.08
C ASN A 28 6.55 34.44 -5.61
N THR A 29 6.46 33.18 -5.36
CA THR A 29 7.29 32.51 -4.37
C THR A 29 7.89 31.31 -5.10
N SER A 30 9.19 31.35 -5.30
CA SER A 30 9.97 30.24 -5.85
C SER A 30 9.89 29.05 -4.89
N LEU A 31 8.88 28.22 -5.07
CA LEU A 31 8.94 26.84 -4.63
C LEU A 31 9.94 26.18 -5.58
N THR A 32 11.19 26.06 -5.15
CA THR A 32 12.13 25.13 -5.75
C THR A 32 11.54 23.74 -5.59
N LEU A 33 10.88 23.26 -6.65
CA LEU A 33 10.60 21.84 -6.79
C LEU A 33 11.98 21.15 -6.68
N PRO A 34 12.09 20.04 -5.90
CA PRO A 34 13.32 19.27 -5.94
C PRO A 34 13.60 18.94 -7.41
N ASP A 35 14.86 19.16 -7.83
CA ASP A 35 15.33 18.95 -9.19
C ASP A 35 14.66 17.75 -9.82
N VAL A 36 13.89 17.98 -10.88
CA VAL A 36 13.45 16.91 -11.79
C VAL A 36 14.72 16.41 -12.44
N GLN A 37 15.34 15.44 -11.83
CA GLN A 37 16.46 14.75 -12.42
C GLN A 37 16.03 14.29 -13.82
N ALA A 38 16.77 14.69 -14.84
CA ALA A 38 16.51 14.35 -16.23
C ALA A 38 16.05 12.88 -16.30
N ALA A 39 14.93 12.64 -16.98
CA ALA A 39 14.25 11.35 -17.00
C ALA A 39 15.21 10.22 -17.43
N GLY A 40 15.97 9.71 -16.46
CA GLY A 40 16.76 8.51 -16.62
C GLY A 40 15.80 7.33 -16.83
N THR A 41 16.20 6.37 -17.64
CA THR A 41 15.45 5.13 -17.80
C THR A 41 15.30 4.47 -16.44
N LEU A 42 14.04 4.25 -16.00
CA LEU A 42 13.77 3.48 -14.78
C LEU A 42 14.42 2.10 -14.89
N LYS A 43 15.01 1.64 -13.82
CA LYS A 43 15.77 0.38 -13.77
C LYS A 43 15.10 -0.61 -12.85
N ASN A 44 15.31 -1.87 -13.15
CA ASN A 44 15.02 -2.96 -12.23
C ASN A 44 15.82 -2.83 -10.94
N PRO A 45 15.43 -3.51 -9.85
CA PRO A 45 16.16 -3.46 -8.59
C PRO A 45 17.66 -3.74 -8.76
N ARG A 46 18.47 -3.02 -8.02
CA ARG A 46 19.91 -3.25 -7.92
C ARG A 46 20.19 -4.01 -6.65
N ILE A 47 20.70 -5.22 -6.80
CA ILE A 47 20.99 -6.14 -5.69
C ILE A 47 22.50 -6.25 -5.55
N VAL A 48 23.00 -6.05 -4.33
CA VAL A 48 24.42 -6.16 -3.97
C VAL A 48 24.55 -7.10 -2.78
N LYS A 49 25.51 -8.02 -2.82
CA LYS A 49 25.79 -8.90 -1.68
C LYS A 49 26.15 -8.05 -0.45
N ASN A 50 25.52 -8.33 0.67
CA ASN A 50 25.82 -7.70 1.95
C ASN A 50 25.60 -8.71 3.10
N THR A 51 26.68 -9.28 3.58
CA THR A 51 26.67 -10.33 4.60
C THR A 51 26.30 -9.83 6.01
N ALA A 52 26.24 -8.50 6.21
CA ALA A 52 25.81 -7.91 7.48
C ALA A 52 24.30 -7.82 7.63
N MET A 53 23.53 -8.00 6.53
CA MET A 53 22.08 -8.05 6.55
C MET A 53 21.60 -9.50 6.68
N HIS A 54 20.40 -9.71 7.26
CA HIS A 54 19.79 -11.04 7.34
C HIS A 54 19.57 -11.63 5.95
N ALA A 55 19.03 -10.84 5.03
CA ALA A 55 18.84 -11.21 3.63
C ALA A 55 20.17 -11.49 2.86
N LYS A 56 21.35 -11.29 3.48
CA LYS A 56 22.69 -11.36 2.87
C LYS A 56 22.82 -10.52 1.60
N GLN A 57 21.90 -9.58 1.39
CA GLN A 57 21.87 -8.66 0.26
C GLN A 57 21.35 -7.28 0.68
N LYS A 58 21.80 -6.26 -0.03
CA LYS A 58 21.22 -4.92 -0.03
C LYS A 58 20.54 -4.68 -1.36
N VAL A 59 19.29 -4.27 -1.33
CA VAL A 59 18.52 -3.92 -2.54
C VAL A 59 18.26 -2.43 -2.59
N THR A 60 18.27 -1.87 -3.80
CA THR A 60 17.92 -0.46 -4.08
C THR A 60 16.98 -0.42 -5.27
N TRP A 61 15.84 0.25 -5.10
CA TRP A 61 14.85 0.49 -6.13
C TRP A 61 14.90 1.94 -6.62
N ASP A 62 14.68 2.15 -7.92
CA ASP A 62 14.25 3.47 -8.38
C ASP A 62 12.84 3.73 -7.83
N CYS A 63 12.52 5.00 -7.59
CA CYS A 63 11.22 5.38 -7.08
C CYS A 63 10.57 6.42 -7.99
N VAL A 64 9.24 6.36 -8.06
CA VAL A 64 8.42 7.35 -8.76
C VAL A 64 7.33 7.88 -7.82
N TYR A 65 6.85 9.09 -8.08
CA TYR A 65 5.69 9.66 -7.41
C TYR A 65 4.51 9.63 -8.36
N PHE A 66 3.41 9.00 -7.95
CA PHE A 66 2.23 8.81 -8.78
C PHE A 66 0.97 8.67 -7.91
N GLY A 67 -0.06 9.48 -8.19
CA GLY A 67 -1.24 9.58 -7.33
C GLY A 67 -0.99 10.32 -6.02
N ASN A 68 -2.06 10.56 -5.28
CA ASN A 68 -2.04 11.23 -3.97
C ASN A 68 -2.95 10.51 -2.97
N TYR A 69 -2.50 10.40 -1.74
CA TYR A 69 -3.28 9.75 -0.68
C TYR A 69 -3.05 10.47 0.66
N PRO A 70 -4.00 10.42 1.63
CA PRO A 70 -3.74 10.99 2.95
C PRO A 70 -2.57 10.25 3.60
N GLN A 71 -1.59 10.98 4.13
CA GLN A 71 -0.38 10.38 4.70
C GLN A 71 0.01 11.01 6.05
N SER A 72 0.40 12.27 6.08
CA SER A 72 0.89 12.92 7.31
C SER A 72 -0.22 13.60 8.09
N GLU A 73 -0.16 13.49 9.42
CA GLU A 73 -1.11 14.14 10.31
C GLU A 73 -0.78 15.61 10.53
N VAL A 74 -1.80 16.45 10.57
CA VAL A 74 -1.69 17.87 10.98
C VAL A 74 -1.74 17.94 12.51
N THR A 75 -0.57 17.91 13.15
CA THR A 75 -0.44 17.87 14.62
C THR A 75 -0.40 19.23 15.30
N ALA A 76 -0.09 20.30 14.57
CA ALA A 76 0.04 21.64 15.12
C ALA A 76 -1.32 22.27 15.46
N LYS A 77 -1.93 21.87 16.59
CA LYS A 77 -3.28 22.27 17.03
C LYS A 77 -3.50 23.79 17.10
N ASN A 78 -2.47 24.56 17.35
CA ASN A 78 -2.52 26.03 17.36
C ASN A 78 -2.26 26.66 15.98
N GLY A 79 -1.91 25.87 14.97
CA GLY A 79 -1.61 26.33 13.63
C GLY A 79 -2.85 26.78 12.86
N THR A 80 -2.65 27.69 11.91
CA THR A 80 -3.72 28.25 11.08
C THR A 80 -4.49 27.17 10.32
N ILE A 81 -3.79 26.21 9.74
CA ILE A 81 -4.42 25.09 8.98
C ILE A 81 -5.29 24.23 9.89
N TYR A 82 -4.81 23.87 11.08
CA TYR A 82 -5.61 23.06 12.02
C TYR A 82 -6.92 23.76 12.38
N LYS A 83 -6.87 25.08 12.68
CA LYS A 83 -8.06 25.88 12.99
C LYS A 83 -9.05 25.95 11.80
N LYS A 84 -8.54 26.12 10.58
CA LYS A 84 -9.38 26.08 9.37
C LYS A 84 -10.06 24.72 9.19
N LEU A 85 -9.33 23.61 9.42
CA LEU A 85 -9.87 22.25 9.33
C LEU A 85 -10.96 21.99 10.38
N GLN A 86 -10.79 22.47 11.62
CA GLN A 86 -11.79 22.36 12.68
C GLN A 86 -13.11 23.07 12.35
N THR A 87 -13.04 24.17 11.62
CA THR A 87 -14.22 25.00 11.28
C THR A 87 -14.78 24.71 9.88
N ALA A 88 -14.12 23.89 9.08
CA ALA A 88 -14.55 23.53 7.74
C ALA A 88 -15.89 22.78 7.76
N LYS A 89 -16.78 23.12 6.83
CA LYS A 89 -18.13 22.53 6.71
C LYS A 89 -18.29 21.71 5.43
N ASP A 90 -17.46 21.94 4.41
CA ASP A 90 -17.60 21.38 3.06
C ASP A 90 -16.88 20.03 2.92
N TRP A 91 -16.98 19.17 3.94
CA TRP A 91 -16.48 17.82 3.92
C TRP A 91 -17.30 16.95 2.98
N ASP A 92 -16.64 16.29 2.03
CA ASP A 92 -17.29 15.36 1.12
C ASP A 92 -17.64 14.01 1.79
N ASN A 93 -18.24 13.11 1.01
CA ASN A 93 -18.62 11.76 1.49
C ASN A 93 -17.43 10.87 1.86
N ASN A 94 -16.21 11.22 1.44
CA ASN A 94 -14.97 10.55 1.84
C ASN A 94 -14.34 11.19 3.07
N ASN A 95 -14.99 12.17 3.69
CA ASN A 95 -14.42 13.01 4.74
C ASN A 95 -13.20 13.82 4.27
N ASP A 96 -13.19 14.26 3.01
CA ASP A 96 -12.16 15.09 2.41
C ASP A 96 -12.61 16.54 2.27
N VAL A 97 -11.66 17.47 2.37
CA VAL A 97 -11.85 18.91 2.17
C VAL A 97 -10.61 19.53 1.52
N ILE A 98 -10.78 20.64 0.79
CA ILE A 98 -9.66 21.42 0.25
C ILE A 98 -9.55 22.71 1.06
N ILE A 99 -8.38 22.92 1.67
CA ILE A 99 -8.03 24.16 2.40
C ILE A 99 -6.78 24.75 1.76
N ASP A 100 -6.86 26.01 1.34
CA ASP A 100 -5.75 26.74 0.71
C ASP A 100 -5.11 25.95 -0.46
N GLY A 101 -5.94 25.26 -1.28
CA GLY A 101 -5.49 24.47 -2.42
C GLY A 101 -4.91 23.09 -2.07
N THR A 102 -4.82 22.73 -0.79
CA THR A 102 -4.35 21.41 -0.32
C THR A 102 -5.52 20.57 0.14
N LYS A 103 -5.55 19.31 -0.28
CA LYS A 103 -6.58 18.35 0.13
C LYS A 103 -6.20 17.69 1.46
N TYR A 104 -7.19 17.55 2.33
CA TYR A 104 -7.07 16.91 3.65
C TYR A 104 -8.20 15.92 3.85
N ARG A 105 -7.92 14.85 4.59
CA ARG A 105 -8.91 13.88 5.09
C ARG A 105 -9.02 14.01 6.61
N ARG A 106 -10.22 13.92 7.14
CA ARG A 106 -10.44 13.73 8.57
C ARG A 106 -10.78 12.28 8.87
N LEU A 107 -10.32 11.81 10.03
CA LEU A 107 -10.60 10.48 10.57
C LEU A 107 -10.78 10.60 12.08
N LYS A 108 -11.65 9.81 12.67
CA LYS A 108 -11.81 9.64 14.12
C LYS A 108 -11.72 8.16 14.49
N GLY A 109 -11.44 7.86 15.75
CA GLY A 109 -11.21 6.49 16.20
C GLY A 109 -12.36 5.55 15.87
N ASN A 110 -13.60 6.00 16.03
CA ASN A 110 -14.79 5.20 15.71
C ASN A 110 -14.92 4.82 14.22
N ASP A 111 -14.25 5.52 13.33
CA ASP A 111 -14.26 5.26 11.88
C ASP A 111 -12.98 4.48 11.42
N SER A 112 -12.04 4.25 12.36
CA SER A 112 -10.86 3.42 12.10
C SER A 112 -11.26 1.95 11.95
N THR A 113 -10.53 1.22 11.14
CA THR A 113 -10.71 -0.25 11.01
C THR A 113 -10.39 -0.95 12.32
N TYR A 114 -9.43 -0.43 13.05
CA TYR A 114 -9.09 -0.89 14.39
C TYR A 114 -8.75 0.28 15.30
N TYR A 115 -9.28 0.25 16.52
CA TYR A 115 -8.83 1.10 17.62
C TYR A 115 -8.91 0.31 18.93
N THR A 116 -8.06 0.63 19.87
CA THR A 116 -8.00 -0.06 21.16
C THR A 116 -7.93 0.92 22.32
N THR A 117 -8.48 0.52 23.46
CA THR A 117 -8.34 1.20 24.75
C THR A 117 -7.36 0.48 25.67
N GLN A 118 -6.90 -0.70 25.26
CA GLN A 118 -6.03 -1.54 26.07
C GLN A 118 -4.60 -1.04 25.99
N TRP A 119 -4.00 -0.73 27.12
CA TRP A 119 -2.66 -0.13 27.20
C TRP A 119 -1.56 -0.99 26.54
N TYR A 120 -1.68 -2.30 26.59
CA TYR A 120 -0.73 -3.23 25.97
C TYR A 120 -0.83 -3.24 24.44
N ASP A 121 -2.00 -2.96 23.89
CA ASP A 121 -2.20 -2.86 22.44
C ASP A 121 -1.80 -1.47 21.90
N LEU A 122 -1.89 -0.42 22.73
CA LEU A 122 -1.48 0.94 22.36
C LEU A 122 0.01 1.04 22.04
N ILE A 123 0.80 0.04 22.40
CA ILE A 123 2.23 -0.02 22.04
C ILE A 123 2.41 -0.03 20.51
N ASN A 124 1.56 -0.74 19.79
CA ASN A 124 1.67 -0.94 18.34
C ASN A 124 0.54 -0.28 17.53
N HIS A 125 -0.39 0.42 18.18
CA HIS A 125 -1.55 1.04 17.53
C HIS A 125 -1.65 2.52 17.81
N TYR A 126 -2.36 3.24 16.93
CA TYR A 126 -2.53 4.68 17.03
C TYR A 126 -3.24 5.06 18.31
N ASN A 127 -2.61 5.96 19.09
CA ASN A 127 -3.16 6.41 20.36
C ASN A 127 -4.16 7.55 20.15
N TRP A 128 -5.44 7.25 20.26
CA TRP A 128 -6.53 8.21 20.18
C TRP A 128 -6.75 8.99 21.50
N ASN A 129 -5.88 8.80 22.52
CA ASN A 129 -5.97 9.44 23.85
C ASN A 129 -7.36 9.29 24.50
N ASN A 130 -7.98 8.11 24.34
CA ASN A 130 -9.35 7.81 24.81
C ASN A 130 -10.42 8.76 24.24
N ASN A 131 -10.15 9.43 23.13
CA ASN A 131 -11.08 10.32 22.47
C ASN A 131 -11.35 9.86 21.02
N TYR A 132 -12.24 8.87 20.88
CA TYR A 132 -12.54 8.20 19.62
C TYR A 132 -13.52 8.97 18.73
N THR A 133 -14.09 10.07 19.23
CA THR A 133 -15.08 10.89 18.53
C THR A 133 -14.50 12.17 17.92
N THR A 134 -13.32 12.58 18.35
CA THR A 134 -12.63 13.76 17.82
C THR A 134 -11.95 13.42 16.50
N TYR A 135 -12.13 14.30 15.51
CA TYR A 135 -11.46 14.19 14.24
C TYR A 135 -10.00 14.60 14.33
N HIS A 136 -9.15 13.79 13.74
CA HIS A 136 -7.78 14.08 13.36
C HIS A 136 -7.71 14.34 11.86
N TYR A 137 -6.76 15.11 11.40
CA TYR A 137 -6.68 15.62 10.03
C TYR A 137 -5.39 15.17 9.37
N PHE A 138 -5.50 14.63 8.16
CA PHE A 138 -4.37 14.06 7.42
C PHE A 138 -4.24 14.74 6.07
N LYS A 139 -3.04 15.19 5.75
CA LYS A 139 -2.72 15.85 4.50
C LYS A 139 -2.56 14.83 3.39
N TYR A 140 -3.12 15.13 2.21
CA TYR A 140 -2.84 14.39 0.99
C TYR A 140 -1.45 14.73 0.48
N GLU A 141 -0.67 13.70 0.18
CA GLU A 141 0.69 13.79 -0.32
C GLU A 141 0.90 12.82 -1.47
N PRO A 142 1.83 13.11 -2.41
CA PRO A 142 2.15 12.20 -3.50
C PRO A 142 2.55 10.83 -2.97
N ILE A 143 2.00 9.78 -3.57
CA ILE A 143 2.37 8.40 -3.23
C ILE A 143 3.72 8.10 -3.86
N LYS A 144 4.68 7.67 -3.04
CA LYS A 144 5.97 7.16 -3.48
C LYS A 144 5.88 5.67 -3.76
N TRP A 145 6.37 5.25 -4.93
CA TRP A 145 6.36 3.87 -5.36
C TRP A 145 7.77 3.37 -5.64
N ARG A 146 8.10 2.15 -5.19
CA ARG A 146 9.30 1.41 -5.60
C ARG A 146 9.03 0.79 -6.96
N VAL A 147 9.99 0.87 -7.88
CA VAL A 147 9.94 0.20 -9.18
C VAL A 147 10.48 -1.21 -9.01
N LEU A 148 9.59 -2.19 -8.98
CA LEU A 148 9.94 -3.60 -8.80
C LEU A 148 10.45 -4.24 -10.10
N ASN A 149 9.92 -3.81 -11.24
CA ASN A 149 10.33 -4.30 -12.55
C ASN A 149 10.00 -3.27 -13.63
N THR A 150 10.77 -3.28 -14.71
CA THR A 150 10.46 -2.52 -15.93
C THR A 150 10.56 -3.46 -17.13
N GLU A 151 9.48 -3.56 -17.88
CA GLU A 151 9.38 -4.44 -19.04
C GLU A 151 8.40 -3.89 -20.06
N ASN A 152 8.75 -3.96 -21.34
CA ASN A 152 7.88 -3.57 -22.46
C ASN A 152 7.28 -2.15 -22.32
N GLY A 153 8.05 -1.18 -21.80
CA GLY A 153 7.61 0.20 -21.59
C GLY A 153 6.63 0.38 -20.42
N ARG A 154 6.54 -0.59 -19.54
CA ARG A 154 5.72 -0.57 -18.33
C ARG A 154 6.59 -0.68 -17.09
N ALA A 155 6.13 -0.13 -15.98
CA ALA A 155 6.76 -0.31 -14.68
C ALA A 155 5.79 -1.04 -13.74
N PHE A 156 6.29 -2.05 -13.05
CA PHE A 156 5.60 -2.70 -11.95
C PHE A 156 5.98 -1.97 -10.67
N LEU A 157 4.99 -1.42 -9.99
CA LEU A 157 5.17 -0.53 -8.86
C LEU A 157 4.65 -1.17 -7.57
N LEU A 158 5.31 -0.87 -6.44
CA LEU A 158 4.84 -1.21 -5.10
C LEU A 158 4.93 0.05 -4.23
N ALA A 159 3.88 0.39 -3.51
CA ALA A 159 3.90 1.52 -2.59
C ALA A 159 5.09 1.41 -1.62
N ASP A 160 5.81 2.52 -1.41
CA ASP A 160 7.02 2.53 -0.57
C ASP A 160 6.69 2.24 0.90
N VAL A 161 5.50 2.69 1.35
CA VAL A 161 4.97 2.45 2.70
C VAL A 161 3.54 1.90 2.62
N THR A 162 3.02 1.38 3.73
CA THR A 162 1.59 1.07 3.81
C THR A 162 0.78 2.37 3.86
N LEU A 163 -0.31 2.43 3.10
CA LEU A 163 -1.09 3.64 2.87
C LEU A 163 -2.42 3.67 3.64
N ASP A 164 -2.96 2.52 4.01
CA ASP A 164 -4.23 2.40 4.74
C ASP A 164 -4.19 1.19 5.68
N GLY A 165 -5.15 1.11 6.62
CA GLY A 165 -5.41 -0.04 7.47
C GLY A 165 -6.78 -0.62 7.13
N LYS A 166 -6.85 -1.85 6.60
CA LYS A 166 -8.11 -2.50 6.19
C LYS A 166 -8.08 -3.99 6.46
N LYS A 167 -9.26 -4.55 6.66
CA LYS A 167 -9.45 -6.01 6.65
C LYS A 167 -9.29 -6.56 5.23
N TYR A 168 -8.83 -7.79 5.10
CA TYR A 168 -8.82 -8.50 3.83
C TYR A 168 -10.25 -8.76 3.33
N ASN A 169 -11.13 -9.20 4.24
CA ASN A 169 -12.56 -9.31 3.99
C ASN A 169 -13.37 -8.79 5.20
N ASN A 170 -14.54 -8.19 4.96
CA ASN A 170 -15.32 -7.61 6.04
C ASN A 170 -16.00 -8.66 6.92
N ASN A 171 -16.33 -9.83 6.34
CA ASN A 171 -16.87 -10.97 7.06
C ASN A 171 -15.77 -12.01 7.33
N GLN A 172 -15.85 -12.71 8.46
CA GLN A 172 -14.97 -13.85 8.78
C GLN A 172 -15.52 -15.10 8.10
N THR A 173 -15.24 -15.23 6.82
CA THR A 173 -15.68 -16.33 5.95
C THR A 173 -14.55 -16.79 5.06
N SER A 174 -14.67 -17.98 4.49
CA SER A 174 -13.73 -18.44 3.46
C SER A 174 -13.89 -17.62 2.19
N VAL A 175 -12.83 -16.90 1.81
CA VAL A 175 -12.77 -16.09 0.59
C VAL A 175 -11.45 -16.28 -0.12
N THR A 176 -11.44 -16.00 -1.43
CA THR A 176 -10.23 -15.88 -2.23
C THR A 176 -10.02 -14.40 -2.60
N TRP A 177 -8.90 -14.09 -3.25
CA TRP A 177 -8.69 -12.74 -3.77
C TRP A 177 -9.86 -12.29 -4.64
N GLU A 178 -10.36 -13.17 -5.50
CA GLU A 178 -11.42 -12.91 -6.48
C GLU A 178 -12.66 -12.25 -5.84
N ASN A 179 -13.10 -12.75 -4.69
CA ASN A 179 -14.33 -12.33 -4.03
C ASN A 179 -14.11 -11.59 -2.69
N SER A 180 -12.88 -11.18 -2.40
CA SER A 180 -12.57 -10.41 -1.20
C SER A 180 -13.07 -8.96 -1.28
N SER A 181 -13.43 -8.39 -0.13
CA SER A 181 -13.82 -6.98 -0.05
C SER A 181 -12.65 -6.03 -0.32
N ILE A 182 -11.43 -6.40 0.04
CA ILE A 182 -10.25 -5.56 -0.19
C ILE A 182 -9.95 -5.39 -1.69
N ARG A 183 -10.09 -6.43 -2.51
CA ARG A 183 -9.97 -6.33 -3.98
C ARG A 183 -10.99 -5.36 -4.55
N SER A 184 -12.25 -5.48 -4.11
CA SER A 184 -13.32 -4.61 -4.58
C SER A 184 -13.09 -3.16 -4.14
N TRP A 185 -12.60 -2.93 -2.92
CA TRP A 185 -12.25 -1.60 -2.45
C TRP A 185 -11.05 -1.00 -3.19
N LEU A 186 -10.02 -1.77 -3.49
CA LEU A 186 -8.87 -1.28 -4.25
C LEU A 186 -9.27 -0.79 -5.64
N ASN A 187 -10.21 -1.47 -6.31
CA ASN A 187 -10.55 -1.24 -7.71
C ASN A 187 -11.90 -0.54 -7.93
N GLY A 188 -12.70 -0.30 -6.90
CA GLY A 188 -14.01 0.35 -7.01
C GLY A 188 -15.10 -0.55 -7.58
N TYR A 189 -15.09 -1.85 -7.26
CA TYR A 189 -16.09 -2.78 -7.76
C TYR A 189 -17.40 -2.73 -6.97
N GLY A 190 -18.48 -3.12 -7.63
CA GLY A 190 -19.82 -3.16 -7.04
C GLY A 190 -20.04 -4.37 -6.12
N ALA A 191 -21.20 -4.39 -5.45
CA ALA A 191 -21.57 -5.39 -4.45
C ALA A 191 -21.59 -6.84 -4.95
N SER A 192 -21.84 -7.07 -6.24
CA SER A 192 -21.87 -8.43 -6.81
C SER A 192 -20.51 -9.12 -6.95
N VAL A 193 -19.40 -8.38 -6.74
CA VAL A 193 -18.04 -8.87 -6.98
C VAL A 193 -17.36 -9.35 -5.69
N ASN A 194 -17.93 -9.06 -4.51
CA ASN A 194 -17.33 -9.43 -3.24
C ASN A 194 -18.33 -10.18 -2.33
N GLU A 195 -17.79 -11.03 -1.47
CA GLU A 195 -18.57 -11.89 -0.58
C GLU A 195 -19.47 -11.09 0.38
N PRO A 196 -19.01 -10.00 1.04
CA PRO A 196 -19.88 -9.24 1.94
C PRO A 196 -20.90 -8.36 1.20
N HIS A 197 -20.97 -8.42 -0.14
CA HIS A 197 -21.92 -7.65 -0.96
C HIS A 197 -21.89 -6.14 -0.72
N ILE A 198 -20.71 -5.57 -0.50
CA ILE A 198 -20.51 -4.13 -0.29
C ILE A 198 -20.24 -3.44 -1.64
N ASN A 199 -20.93 -2.34 -1.88
CA ASN A 199 -20.70 -1.53 -3.07
C ASN A 199 -19.59 -0.50 -2.84
N TYR A 200 -18.45 -0.69 -3.49
CA TYR A 200 -17.29 0.20 -3.41
C TYR A 200 -17.19 1.19 -4.59
N ALA A 201 -18.21 1.33 -5.43
CA ALA A 201 -18.13 2.19 -6.63
C ALA A 201 -17.81 3.66 -6.31
N SER A 202 -18.26 4.19 -5.18
CA SER A 202 -18.03 5.58 -4.77
C SER A 202 -16.87 5.78 -3.78
N ASN A 203 -16.68 4.86 -2.84
CA ASN A 203 -15.66 4.96 -1.79
C ASN A 203 -14.64 3.83 -1.96
N ASN A 204 -13.54 4.13 -2.64
CA ASN A 204 -12.54 3.14 -3.03
C ASN A 204 -11.17 3.79 -3.22
N PHE A 205 -10.12 2.96 -3.17
CA PHE A 205 -8.74 3.42 -3.28
C PHE A 205 -8.43 4.09 -4.62
N ILE A 206 -8.77 3.44 -5.75
CA ILE A 206 -8.37 3.91 -7.08
C ILE A 206 -8.98 5.29 -7.42
N ASN A 207 -10.19 5.59 -6.96
CA ASN A 207 -10.82 6.89 -7.19
C ASN A 207 -10.31 7.97 -6.24
N VAL A 208 -9.89 7.59 -5.04
CA VAL A 208 -9.31 8.50 -4.05
C VAL A 208 -7.87 8.85 -4.41
N ALA A 209 -7.08 7.84 -4.80
CA ALA A 209 -5.65 8.00 -5.02
C ALA A 209 -5.29 8.61 -6.37
N PHE A 210 -6.10 8.40 -7.42
CA PHE A 210 -5.72 8.73 -8.79
C PHE A 210 -6.77 9.58 -9.51
N ASN A 211 -6.31 10.60 -10.21
CA ASN A 211 -7.14 11.38 -11.13
C ASN A 211 -7.47 10.59 -12.42
N ALA A 212 -8.28 11.18 -13.30
CA ALA A 212 -8.77 10.50 -14.50
C ALA A 212 -7.64 10.10 -15.48
N SER A 213 -6.61 10.93 -15.63
CA SER A 213 -5.47 10.65 -16.52
C SER A 213 -4.55 9.58 -15.93
N GLU A 214 -4.31 9.64 -14.61
CA GLU A 214 -3.54 8.61 -13.89
C GLU A 214 -4.23 7.24 -13.96
N LYS A 215 -5.55 7.18 -13.75
CA LYS A 215 -6.32 5.94 -13.88
C LYS A 215 -6.27 5.31 -15.28
N LYS A 216 -6.11 6.13 -16.33
CA LYS A 216 -5.92 5.63 -17.70
C LYS A 216 -4.52 5.05 -17.91
N ALA A 217 -3.51 5.59 -17.23
CA ALA A 217 -2.13 5.09 -17.31
C ALA A 217 -1.96 3.74 -16.60
N ILE A 218 -2.75 3.47 -15.54
CA ILE A 218 -2.72 2.19 -14.84
C ILE A 218 -3.26 1.09 -15.73
N GLN A 219 -2.43 0.07 -15.99
CA GLN A 219 -2.80 -1.07 -16.83
C GLN A 219 -3.61 -2.08 -16.04
N THR A 220 -4.62 -2.66 -16.69
CA THR A 220 -5.28 -3.85 -16.17
C THR A 220 -4.35 -5.04 -16.34
N THR A 221 -4.05 -5.74 -15.25
CA THR A 221 -3.10 -6.85 -15.21
C THR A 221 -3.83 -8.13 -14.85
N MET A 222 -3.54 -9.21 -15.58
CA MET A 222 -4.00 -10.54 -15.21
C MET A 222 -3.16 -11.03 -14.03
N LEU A 223 -3.83 -11.39 -12.96
CA LEU A 223 -3.24 -11.94 -11.75
C LEU A 223 -3.50 -13.44 -11.68
N VAL A 224 -2.43 -14.21 -11.55
CA VAL A 224 -2.54 -15.63 -11.22
C VAL A 224 -2.71 -15.73 -9.69
N ASN A 225 -3.84 -16.28 -9.28
CA ASN A 225 -4.18 -16.43 -7.88
C ASN A 225 -3.89 -17.89 -7.47
N ALA A 226 -2.64 -18.14 -7.07
CA ALA A 226 -2.22 -19.45 -6.60
C ALA A 226 -2.77 -19.74 -5.19
N LYS A 227 -2.92 -21.02 -4.89
CA LYS A 227 -3.11 -21.50 -3.53
C LYS A 227 -1.88 -21.16 -2.67
N ASN A 228 -2.01 -21.21 -1.34
CA ASN A 228 -0.89 -21.03 -0.46
C ASN A 228 0.16 -22.14 -0.69
N TYR A 229 1.42 -21.79 -0.65
CA TYR A 229 2.48 -22.73 -0.97
C TYR A 229 2.72 -23.76 0.15
N GLU A 230 2.73 -23.32 1.41
CA GLU A 230 2.93 -24.20 2.57
C GLU A 230 1.69 -25.02 2.89
N TYR A 231 0.49 -24.47 2.62
CA TYR A 231 -0.80 -25.08 2.95
C TYR A 231 -1.60 -25.42 1.69
N ALA A 232 -0.92 -25.98 0.70
CA ALA A 232 -1.45 -26.18 -0.65
C ALA A 232 -2.66 -27.13 -0.73
N ASP A 233 -2.76 -28.08 0.20
CA ASP A 233 -3.86 -29.05 0.24
C ASP A 233 -5.10 -28.51 0.98
N GLU A 234 -4.95 -27.42 1.73
CA GLU A 234 -5.98 -26.84 2.58
C GLU A 234 -6.57 -25.55 1.99
N THR A 235 -5.98 -25.05 0.89
CA THR A 235 -6.32 -23.73 0.33
C THR A 235 -6.58 -23.76 -1.17
N THR A 236 -7.33 -22.76 -1.64
CA THR A 236 -7.46 -22.45 -3.06
C THR A 236 -7.19 -20.95 -3.28
N GLY A 237 -6.51 -20.60 -4.36
CA GLY A 237 -6.33 -19.21 -4.78
C GLY A 237 -7.58 -18.60 -5.44
N GLY A 238 -8.53 -19.46 -5.85
CA GLY A 238 -9.67 -19.05 -6.68
C GLY A 238 -9.31 -18.86 -8.15
N ASN A 239 -10.18 -18.19 -8.89
CA ASN A 239 -9.94 -17.89 -10.29
C ASN A 239 -8.91 -16.76 -10.46
N ASN A 240 -8.23 -16.75 -11.61
CA ASN A 240 -7.40 -15.63 -12.01
C ASN A 240 -8.27 -14.38 -12.20
N THR A 241 -7.72 -13.21 -11.86
CA THR A 241 -8.45 -11.95 -11.91
C THR A 241 -7.74 -10.92 -12.80
N PHE A 242 -8.50 -9.90 -13.20
CA PHE A 242 -7.97 -8.77 -13.95
C PHE A 242 -8.17 -7.51 -13.09
N ASP A 243 -7.07 -6.92 -12.61
CA ASP A 243 -7.13 -5.80 -11.69
C ASP A 243 -6.14 -4.69 -12.09
N LYS A 244 -6.44 -3.46 -11.71
CA LYS A 244 -5.57 -2.30 -11.89
C LYS A 244 -4.69 -2.05 -10.68
N VAL A 245 -5.24 -2.27 -9.50
CA VAL A 245 -4.55 -2.11 -8.20
C VAL A 245 -4.76 -3.39 -7.41
N PHE A 246 -3.68 -3.94 -6.89
CA PHE A 246 -3.72 -5.22 -6.20
C PHE A 246 -2.69 -5.30 -5.07
N LEU A 247 -2.74 -6.35 -4.28
CA LEU A 247 -1.70 -6.70 -3.32
C LEU A 247 -0.75 -7.72 -3.96
N LEU A 248 0.52 -7.73 -3.55
CA LEU A 248 1.43 -8.78 -3.97
C LEU A 248 0.94 -10.14 -3.46
N SER A 249 1.28 -11.20 -4.16
CA SER A 249 1.06 -12.58 -3.70
C SER A 249 2.28 -13.09 -2.92
N GLU A 250 2.10 -14.23 -2.28
CA GLU A 250 3.18 -14.99 -1.67
C GLU A 250 4.29 -15.29 -2.68
N SER A 251 3.93 -15.68 -3.91
CA SER A 251 4.91 -15.94 -4.98
C SER A 251 5.65 -14.69 -5.46
N ASP A 252 5.08 -13.48 -5.33
CA ASP A 252 5.76 -12.24 -5.68
C ASP A 252 6.85 -11.85 -4.67
N VAL A 253 6.74 -12.31 -3.43
CA VAL A 253 7.63 -11.91 -2.32
C VAL A 253 8.45 -13.08 -1.76
N TYR A 254 8.12 -14.33 -2.12
CA TYR A 254 8.68 -15.53 -1.54
C TYR A 254 8.66 -16.70 -2.53
N PHE A 255 9.40 -17.80 -2.30
CA PHE A 255 9.41 -19.09 -3.01
C PHE A 255 9.75 -19.08 -4.51
N THR A 256 9.78 -17.96 -5.20
CA THR A 256 9.92 -17.97 -6.65
C THR A 256 11.05 -17.08 -7.19
N ASN A 257 11.43 -17.32 -8.44
CA ASN A 257 12.36 -16.44 -9.14
C ASN A 257 11.79 -15.03 -9.36
N GLU A 258 10.46 -14.84 -9.34
CA GLU A 258 9.85 -13.52 -9.44
C GLU A 258 10.17 -12.66 -8.21
N ALA A 259 10.15 -13.24 -7.01
CA ALA A 259 10.58 -12.54 -5.79
C ALA A 259 12.02 -12.01 -5.93
N LYS A 260 12.93 -12.83 -6.46
CA LYS A 260 14.34 -12.41 -6.73
C LYS A 260 14.40 -11.30 -7.77
N LYS A 261 13.60 -11.38 -8.83
CA LYS A 261 13.49 -10.35 -9.87
C LYS A 261 13.04 -9.01 -9.31
N TYR A 262 12.18 -9.02 -8.29
CA TYR A 262 11.67 -7.82 -7.63
C TYR A 262 12.59 -7.29 -6.51
N GLY A 263 13.69 -7.98 -6.22
CA GLY A 263 14.65 -7.60 -5.21
C GLY A 263 14.42 -8.21 -3.83
N PHE A 264 13.49 -9.16 -3.71
CA PHE A 264 13.23 -9.87 -2.48
C PHE A 264 14.03 -11.17 -2.40
N VAL A 265 14.36 -11.60 -1.20
CA VAL A 265 14.93 -12.94 -1.00
C VAL A 265 13.82 -13.97 -1.16
N ALA A 266 14.02 -14.89 -2.09
CA ALA A 266 13.16 -16.03 -2.29
C ALA A 266 13.79 -17.23 -1.58
N ASP A 267 13.83 -17.21 -0.27
CA ASP A 267 14.49 -18.31 0.44
C ASP A 267 13.65 -18.81 1.59
N TYR A 268 13.05 -19.93 1.30
CA TYR A 268 12.98 -21.01 2.25
C TYR A 268 13.39 -22.27 1.49
N PRO A 269 14.55 -22.88 1.74
CA PRO A 269 14.80 -24.18 1.19
C PRO A 269 13.81 -25.12 1.87
N LEU A 270 12.87 -25.67 1.11
CA LEU A 270 12.05 -26.81 1.50
C LEU A 270 12.89 -28.07 1.88
N THR A 271 14.19 -27.91 2.01
CA THR A 271 15.18 -28.94 2.27
C THR A 271 15.47 -29.19 3.74
N GLY A 272 14.70 -28.58 4.66
CA GLY A 272 14.68 -29.01 6.05
C GLY A 272 15.83 -28.50 6.94
N GLU A 273 16.77 -27.70 6.45
CA GLU A 273 17.70 -26.99 7.31
C GLU A 273 17.12 -25.61 7.65
N TYR A 274 16.65 -25.52 8.87
CA TYR A 274 16.04 -24.32 9.45
C TYR A 274 17.16 -23.34 9.83
N ASP A 275 17.45 -22.39 8.94
CA ASP A 275 18.25 -21.22 9.30
C ASP A 275 17.28 -20.11 9.76
N GLU A 276 17.21 -19.85 11.06
CA GLU A 276 16.34 -18.82 11.62
C GLU A 276 16.62 -17.43 11.03
N ASP A 277 17.85 -17.15 10.62
CA ASP A 277 18.26 -15.89 10.03
C ASP A 277 17.74 -15.70 8.59
N SER A 278 17.47 -16.77 7.84
CA SER A 278 17.02 -16.71 6.44
C SER A 278 15.58 -16.22 6.27
N ARG A 279 14.83 -16.13 7.35
CA ARG A 279 13.42 -15.66 7.35
C ARG A 279 13.27 -14.15 7.14
N TYR A 280 14.26 -13.39 7.56
CA TYR A 280 14.19 -11.94 7.60
C TYR A 280 14.69 -11.34 6.30
N ASP A 281 13.92 -10.43 5.73
CA ASP A 281 14.31 -9.73 4.50
C ASP A 281 14.02 -8.23 4.64
N GLU A 282 15.08 -7.49 4.82
CA GLU A 282 15.01 -6.02 4.94
C GLU A 282 14.41 -5.38 3.69
N GLY A 283 14.46 -6.05 2.54
CA GLY A 283 13.82 -5.60 1.31
C GLY A 283 12.29 -5.56 1.39
N LYS A 284 11.71 -6.48 2.16
CA LYS A 284 10.26 -6.56 2.39
C LYS A 284 9.78 -5.63 3.49
N GLN A 285 10.67 -5.23 4.41
CA GLN A 285 10.33 -4.32 5.50
C GLN A 285 9.82 -2.98 4.96
N THR A 286 8.84 -2.41 5.66
CA THR A 286 8.25 -1.13 5.32
C THR A 286 7.67 -0.44 6.55
N GLY A 287 7.66 0.90 6.55
CA GLY A 287 6.88 1.67 7.50
C GLY A 287 5.42 1.83 7.08
N CYS A 288 4.65 2.60 7.84
CA CYS A 288 3.32 3.04 7.45
C CYS A 288 3.19 4.56 7.52
N SER A 289 2.32 5.12 6.68
CA SER A 289 1.92 6.52 6.80
C SER A 289 1.22 6.76 8.15
N THR A 290 1.20 7.99 8.63
CA THR A 290 0.48 8.29 9.89
C THR A 290 -1.03 8.09 9.71
N TYR A 291 -1.55 8.31 8.49
CA TYR A 291 -2.93 7.98 8.17
C TYR A 291 -3.21 6.48 8.26
N ALA A 292 -2.37 5.62 7.64
CA ALA A 292 -2.54 4.17 7.71
C ALA A 292 -2.51 3.69 9.18
N TYR A 293 -1.61 4.25 9.99
CA TYR A 293 -1.52 3.96 11.41
C TYR A 293 -2.82 4.35 12.14
N ALA A 294 -3.35 5.54 11.90
CA ALA A 294 -4.63 5.98 12.45
C ALA A 294 -5.82 5.17 11.88
N ALA A 295 -5.75 4.72 10.64
CA ALA A 295 -6.78 3.87 10.02
C ALA A 295 -6.80 2.43 10.56
N GLY A 296 -5.81 2.04 11.37
CA GLY A 296 -5.78 0.78 12.10
C GLY A 296 -4.58 -0.11 11.79
N ALA A 297 -3.68 0.26 10.87
CA ALA A 297 -2.45 -0.49 10.66
C ALA A 297 -1.58 -0.47 11.93
N SER A 298 -0.87 -1.56 12.21
CA SER A 298 0.09 -1.63 13.30
C SER A 298 1.41 -0.92 12.95
N ARG A 299 2.13 -0.50 13.97
CA ARG A 299 3.49 0.04 13.84
C ARG A 299 4.36 -0.54 14.95
N ASN A 300 5.39 -1.27 14.60
CA ASN A 300 6.22 -1.95 15.56
C ASN A 300 7.04 -0.98 16.43
N THR A 301 7.23 -1.31 17.70
CA THR A 301 7.97 -0.48 18.67
C THR A 301 9.27 -1.12 19.16
N ILE A 302 9.55 -2.38 18.79
CA ILE A 302 10.84 -3.02 19.06
C ILE A 302 11.95 -2.19 18.43
N PRO A 303 13.04 -1.84 19.14
CA PRO A 303 14.04 -0.89 18.65
C PRO A 303 14.58 -1.21 17.26
N GLU A 304 14.83 -2.46 16.95
CA GLU A 304 15.36 -2.94 15.67
C GLU A 304 14.38 -2.71 14.50
N TYR A 305 13.09 -2.86 14.74
CA TYR A 305 12.01 -2.77 13.74
C TYR A 305 11.10 -1.56 13.96
N LYS A 306 11.57 -0.61 14.76
CA LYS A 306 10.75 0.54 15.16
C LYS A 306 10.20 1.32 13.97
N GLY A 307 8.90 1.40 13.91
CA GLY A 307 8.18 2.11 12.84
C GLY A 307 7.79 1.21 11.67
N ASN A 308 8.31 -0.01 11.60
CA ASN A 308 7.89 -0.98 10.59
C ASN A 308 6.44 -1.43 10.82
N ALA A 309 5.77 -1.73 9.73
CA ALA A 309 4.40 -2.20 9.68
C ALA A 309 4.32 -3.57 9.01
N GLU A 310 3.35 -4.35 9.42
CA GLU A 310 2.92 -5.54 8.70
C GLU A 310 2.06 -5.16 7.49
N TRP A 311 2.04 -5.96 6.43
CA TRP A 311 1.24 -5.68 5.25
C TRP A 311 0.68 -6.93 4.58
N LEU A 312 -0.59 -6.84 4.15
CA LEU A 312 -1.34 -7.94 3.56
C LEU A 312 -0.78 -8.37 2.19
N LEU A 313 -0.85 -9.66 1.95
CA LEU A 313 -0.72 -10.28 0.63
C LEU A 313 -2.10 -10.68 0.10
N ARG A 314 -2.24 -10.89 -1.24
CA ARG A 314 -3.49 -11.40 -1.82
C ARG A 314 -3.67 -12.91 -1.66
N SER A 315 -2.60 -13.63 -1.31
CA SER A 315 -2.63 -15.09 -1.11
C SER A 315 -3.41 -15.48 0.14
N PRO A 316 -4.11 -16.63 0.12
CA PRO A 316 -4.72 -17.17 1.32
C PRO A 316 -3.65 -17.48 2.37
N GLY A 317 -4.03 -17.54 3.65
CA GLY A 317 -3.21 -18.07 4.72
C GLY A 317 -3.27 -19.61 4.76
N ARG A 318 -3.18 -20.22 5.96
CA ARG A 318 -3.29 -21.69 6.13
C ARG A 318 -4.67 -22.25 5.79
N SER A 319 -5.67 -21.39 5.63
CA SER A 319 -7.04 -21.71 5.20
C SER A 319 -7.63 -20.49 4.50
N ASN A 320 -8.71 -20.66 3.75
CA ASN A 320 -9.32 -19.57 2.98
C ASN A 320 -10.09 -18.53 3.82
N ASP A 321 -10.21 -18.70 5.12
CA ASP A 321 -10.66 -17.70 6.07
C ASP A 321 -9.50 -16.88 6.68
N ARG A 322 -8.28 -17.05 6.14
CA ARG A 322 -7.05 -16.34 6.50
C ARG A 322 -6.36 -15.76 5.27
N ALA A 323 -5.66 -14.65 5.45
CA ALA A 323 -4.82 -14.03 4.43
C ALA A 323 -3.36 -14.02 4.87
N ALA A 324 -2.45 -14.41 3.98
CA ALA A 324 -1.02 -14.30 4.20
C ALA A 324 -0.60 -12.82 4.29
N HIS A 325 0.48 -12.55 5.00
CA HIS A 325 1.02 -11.20 5.18
C HIS A 325 2.54 -11.22 5.31
N VAL A 326 3.15 -10.06 5.19
CA VAL A 326 4.56 -9.85 5.52
C VAL A 326 4.63 -9.17 6.87
N GLY A 327 5.42 -9.72 7.77
CA GLY A 327 5.68 -9.21 9.12
C GLY A 327 6.51 -7.93 9.11
N TYR A 328 6.56 -7.24 10.24
CA TYR A 328 7.35 -6.02 10.44
C TYR A 328 8.87 -6.25 10.27
N ASP A 329 9.33 -7.47 10.41
CA ASP A 329 10.70 -7.94 10.25
C ASP A 329 11.04 -8.39 8.82
N GLY A 330 10.03 -8.43 7.92
CA GLY A 330 10.17 -8.88 6.54
C GLY A 330 9.92 -10.38 6.34
N TRP A 331 9.54 -11.10 7.39
CA TRP A 331 9.13 -12.49 7.28
C TRP A 331 7.76 -12.63 6.59
N VAL A 332 7.64 -13.63 5.71
CA VAL A 332 6.35 -13.96 5.08
C VAL A 332 5.61 -14.97 5.94
N ALA A 333 4.55 -14.49 6.58
CA ALA A 333 3.69 -15.31 7.43
C ALA A 333 2.64 -16.01 6.57
N ALA A 334 2.99 -17.17 6.02
CA ALA A 334 2.15 -17.98 5.16
C ALA A 334 0.91 -18.53 5.88
N TYR A 335 0.99 -18.79 7.21
CA TYR A 335 -0.18 -19.19 7.99
C TYR A 335 -1.29 -18.12 8.04
N GLY A 336 -0.93 -16.87 7.92
CA GLY A 336 -1.82 -15.71 7.79
C GLY A 336 -2.69 -15.39 9.00
N TYR A 337 -3.27 -14.19 8.98
CA TYR A 337 -4.31 -13.75 9.92
C TYR A 337 -5.71 -14.01 9.36
N GLY A 338 -6.72 -14.15 10.23
CA GLY A 338 -8.12 -14.22 9.81
C GLY A 338 -8.52 -13.01 8.96
N VAL A 339 -9.27 -13.25 7.88
CA VAL A 339 -9.59 -12.24 6.87
C VAL A 339 -10.37 -11.03 7.41
N ALA A 340 -11.11 -11.21 8.52
CA ALA A 340 -11.87 -10.14 9.19
C ALA A 340 -11.38 -9.84 10.61
N ILE A 341 -10.24 -10.39 11.04
CA ILE A 341 -9.75 -10.24 12.41
C ILE A 341 -9.22 -8.82 12.64
N TYR A 342 -9.54 -8.29 13.83
CA TYR A 342 -9.17 -6.97 14.30
C TYR A 342 -7.74 -6.92 14.87
N ASP A 343 -7.28 -8.01 15.52
CA ASP A 343 -6.02 -8.06 16.29
C ASP A 343 -4.75 -8.01 15.43
N GLY A 344 -4.90 -8.03 14.12
CA GLY A 344 -3.83 -7.91 13.16
C GLY A 344 -4.25 -6.97 12.06
N CYS A 345 -4.58 -5.70 12.37
CA CYS A 345 -4.82 -4.72 11.32
C CYS A 345 -3.54 -4.50 10.54
N VAL A 346 -3.46 -5.28 9.50
CA VAL A 346 -2.32 -5.35 8.62
C VAL A 346 -2.45 -4.21 7.62
N GLY A 347 -1.37 -3.49 7.41
CA GLY A 347 -1.35 -2.36 6.51
C GLY A 347 -1.62 -2.77 5.07
N ILE A 348 -2.22 -1.87 4.30
CA ILE A 348 -2.43 -2.03 2.86
C ILE A 348 -1.28 -1.39 2.13
N ARG A 349 -0.55 -2.20 1.36
CA ARG A 349 0.59 -1.81 0.53
C ARG A 349 0.28 -2.15 -0.93
N PRO A 350 -0.37 -1.24 -1.69
CA PRO A 350 -0.81 -1.51 -3.05
C PRO A 350 0.34 -1.67 -4.05
N ALA A 351 0.07 -2.44 -5.10
CA ALA A 351 0.92 -2.60 -6.27
C ALA A 351 0.12 -2.31 -7.55
#